data_86226b3f00a7fe27e7fe0919f9f2203a
#
_entry.id   86226b3f00a7fe27e7fe0919f9f2203a
#
_cell.length_a   1.000
_cell.length_b   1.000
_cell.length_c   1.000
_cell.angle_alpha   90.00
_cell.angle_beta   90.00
_cell.angle_gamma   90.00
#
_symmetry.space_group_name_H-M   'P 1'
#
loop_
_entity.id
_entity.type
_entity.pdbx_description
1 polymer ?
#
loop_
_entity_poly.entity_id
_entity_poly.type
_entity_poly.pdbx_seq_one_letter_code
_entity_poly.pdbx_strand_id
1 'polypeptide(L)'
;MASSNGKLEACRLLLADDQPQILDALEFLLKPEGYTLDRATNPATVLELLASESYDGLLMDMNYARDTTSGQEGLDLLTRVLAHEPQLPVIVMTAWSNVDLAVEAMRRGAVDFIQKPWENARLVTVLRTQLDLHRAEKRARWLEAENRILRAEGAPDFIATAPSMRTVLELMARVGPSEANVLITGEHGTGKEVVAQTMHRLSLRAHRTLVAVNTGALPEGTFESELFGHVKGAFTDARTDRIGRFELANGGTLFLDEIANIPMRQQAKLLRVLETGELERVGSSRTQKVDVRVLSATNADLPAACRDGNFREDLLFRLNTVEIHLPALRERVDDIPALAAHFLARYASRYRRVIQGFEPAALQLLLEHRWPGNVRELDHTLERAVLMARGARIEAADLGLQAARIANAPQTLDEMSLEAVESILVRKALTRASGNVSHAAEALGLSRGALYRRIEKYGL
;
A
#
# COMPACT_ATOMS: atom_id res chain seq x y z
N MET A 1 20.91 -21.17 -17.84
CA MET A 1 22.38 -20.97 -17.89
C MET A 1 22.62 -19.48 -18.11
N ALA A 2 23.11 -18.82 -17.15
CA ALA A 2 23.99 -17.66 -17.10
C ALA A 2 23.76 -16.99 -15.75
N SER A 3 24.62 -17.31 -14.81
CA SER A 3 24.74 -16.67 -13.51
C SER A 3 25.15 -15.21 -13.74
N SER A 4 24.26 -14.26 -13.49
CA SER A 4 24.67 -12.86 -13.31
C SER A 4 25.35 -12.76 -11.94
N ASN A 5 26.67 -12.93 -11.95
CA ASN A 5 27.55 -12.49 -10.88
C ASN A 5 27.39 -10.98 -10.75
N GLY A 6 26.52 -10.52 -9.84
CA GLY A 6 26.58 -9.17 -9.33
C GLY A 6 27.96 -8.97 -8.73
N LYS A 7 28.81 -8.15 -9.35
CA LYS A 7 30.03 -7.62 -8.73
C LYS A 7 29.59 -7.02 -7.39
N LEU A 8 29.94 -7.68 -6.30
CA LEU A 8 29.98 -7.07 -4.97
C LEU A 8 30.88 -5.83 -5.12
N GLU A 9 30.34 -4.63 -4.94
CA GLU A 9 31.15 -3.42 -4.83
C GLU A 9 32.18 -3.67 -3.76
N ALA A 10 33.47 -3.47 -4.11
CA ALA A 10 34.58 -3.71 -3.20
C ALA A 10 34.40 -2.83 -1.95
N CYS A 11 34.29 -3.43 -0.78
CA CYS A 11 34.09 -2.74 0.49
C CYS A 11 35.34 -1.90 0.79
N ARG A 12 35.20 -0.60 0.96
CA ARG A 12 36.29 0.35 1.18
C ARG A 12 36.40 0.71 2.66
N LEU A 13 37.56 0.44 3.26
CA LEU A 13 37.82 0.67 4.66
C LEU A 13 38.96 1.73 4.84
N LEU A 14 38.75 2.60 5.80
CA LEU A 14 39.80 3.49 6.27
C LEU A 14 40.51 2.88 7.50
N LEU A 15 41.83 2.72 7.42
CA LEU A 15 42.68 2.23 8.50
C LEU A 15 43.43 3.42 9.09
N ALA A 16 43.30 3.62 10.40
CA ALA A 16 43.93 4.76 11.10
C ALA A 16 44.74 4.30 12.30
N ASP A 17 46.06 4.46 12.21
CA ASP A 17 47.03 4.10 13.25
C ASP A 17 48.30 4.89 13.03
N ASP A 18 48.92 5.41 14.08
CA ASP A 18 50.17 6.19 13.99
C ASP A 18 51.42 5.35 13.72
N GLN A 19 51.25 3.99 13.86
CA GLN A 19 52.32 3.03 13.61
C GLN A 19 52.20 2.41 12.23
N PRO A 20 53.10 2.73 11.26
CA PRO A 20 53.05 2.18 9.91
C PRO A 20 53.07 0.64 9.86
N GLN A 21 53.79 0.00 10.82
CA GLN A 21 53.83 -1.47 10.88
C GLN A 21 52.47 -2.10 11.19
N ILE A 22 51.64 -1.42 11.98
CA ILE A 22 50.26 -1.87 12.26
C ILE A 22 49.40 -1.76 10.99
N LEU A 23 49.53 -0.65 10.29
CA LEU A 23 48.82 -0.46 9.01
C LEU A 23 49.23 -1.51 7.96
N ASP A 24 50.55 -1.83 7.88
CA ASP A 24 51.06 -2.89 7.00
C ASP A 24 50.51 -4.26 7.38
N ALA A 25 50.45 -4.60 8.67
CA ALA A 25 49.88 -5.86 9.15
C ALA A 25 48.37 -5.98 8.86
N LEU A 26 47.58 -4.90 9.07
CA LEU A 26 46.18 -4.84 8.76
C LEU A 26 45.93 -4.98 7.25
N GLU A 27 46.73 -4.30 6.45
CA GLU A 27 46.62 -4.36 5.00
C GLU A 27 46.96 -5.76 4.47
N PHE A 28 48.00 -6.41 4.99
CA PHE A 28 48.34 -7.77 4.63
C PHE A 28 47.22 -8.78 4.99
N LEU A 29 46.51 -8.54 6.10
CA LEU A 29 45.43 -9.36 6.56
C LEU A 29 44.11 -9.13 5.74
N LEU A 30 43.79 -7.87 5.45
CA LEU A 30 42.45 -7.51 4.92
C LEU A 30 42.37 -7.46 3.39
N LYS A 31 43.46 -7.21 2.68
CA LYS A 31 43.49 -7.25 1.20
C LYS A 31 43.08 -8.61 0.62
N PRO A 32 43.54 -9.77 1.14
CA PRO A 32 43.10 -11.08 0.66
C PRO A 32 41.61 -11.35 0.89
N GLU A 33 41.00 -10.69 1.90
CA GLU A 33 39.56 -10.77 2.20
C GLU A 33 38.69 -9.93 1.24
N GLY A 34 39.32 -9.18 0.31
CA GLY A 34 38.64 -8.43 -0.74
C GLY A 34 38.28 -6.98 -0.38
N TYR A 35 38.88 -6.44 0.67
CA TYR A 35 38.70 -5.03 1.05
C TYR A 35 39.61 -4.10 0.25
N THR A 36 39.08 -2.92 -0.14
CA THR A 36 39.88 -1.78 -0.61
C THR A 36 40.24 -0.95 0.60
N LEU A 37 41.52 -0.59 0.77
CA LEU A 37 42.04 -0.02 2.02
C LEU A 37 42.74 1.31 1.75
N ASP A 38 42.38 2.35 2.52
CA ASP A 38 43.11 3.59 2.61
C ASP A 38 43.71 3.76 4.01
N ARG A 39 44.78 4.52 4.11
CA ARG A 39 45.56 4.66 5.34
C ARG A 39 45.61 6.09 5.83
N ALA A 40 45.51 6.24 7.14
CA ALA A 40 45.74 7.51 7.83
C ALA A 40 46.69 7.29 9.03
N THR A 41 47.71 8.12 9.18
CA THR A 41 48.67 8.00 10.26
C THR A 41 48.44 9.01 11.38
N ASN A 42 47.44 9.84 11.27
CA ASN A 42 47.10 10.87 12.27
C ASN A 42 45.62 11.28 12.16
N PRO A 43 45.00 11.84 13.20
CA PRO A 43 43.63 12.29 13.22
C PRO A 43 43.24 13.30 12.14
N ALA A 44 44.14 14.19 11.72
CA ALA A 44 43.84 15.18 10.69
C ALA A 44 43.62 14.52 9.33
N THR A 45 44.49 13.59 8.94
CA THR A 45 44.35 12.81 7.69
C THR A 45 43.09 11.95 7.67
N VAL A 46 42.65 11.39 8.81
CA VAL A 46 41.35 10.67 8.89
C VAL A 46 40.21 11.58 8.47
N LEU A 47 40.14 12.79 9.01
CA LEU A 47 39.05 13.73 8.71
C LEU A 47 39.14 14.29 7.30
N GLU A 48 40.34 14.52 6.76
CA GLU A 48 40.55 14.93 5.37
C GLU A 48 40.05 13.86 4.39
N LEU A 49 40.40 12.61 4.63
CA LEU A 49 39.96 11.47 3.81
C LEU A 49 38.42 11.26 3.87
N LEU A 50 37.83 11.36 5.06
CA LEU A 50 36.37 11.26 5.23
C LEU A 50 35.61 12.43 4.56
N ALA A 51 36.26 13.61 4.45
CA ALA A 51 35.67 14.75 3.76
C ALA A 51 35.74 14.64 2.21
N SER A 52 36.69 13.87 1.68
CA SER A 52 36.93 13.75 0.24
C SER A 52 36.44 12.44 -0.36
N GLU A 53 36.29 11.38 0.42
CA GLU A 53 36.00 10.03 -0.03
C GLU A 53 34.97 9.35 0.88
N SER A 54 34.24 8.36 0.33
CA SER A 54 33.26 7.58 1.09
C SER A 54 33.84 6.23 1.52
N TYR A 55 33.57 5.84 2.74
CA TYR A 55 34.03 4.57 3.33
C TYR A 55 32.85 3.74 3.85
N ASP A 56 33.00 2.41 3.81
CA ASP A 56 32.05 1.47 4.38
C ASP A 56 32.31 1.21 5.88
N GLY A 57 33.51 1.56 6.38
CA GLY A 57 33.88 1.43 7.77
C GLY A 57 35.23 2.06 8.09
N LEU A 58 35.43 2.38 9.35
CA LEU A 58 36.70 2.90 9.91
C LEU A 58 37.20 1.95 10.99
N LEU A 59 38.44 1.53 10.85
CA LEU A 59 39.21 0.84 11.91
C LEU A 59 40.27 1.79 12.42
N MET A 60 40.15 2.26 13.66
CA MET A 60 41.03 3.31 14.18
C MET A 60 41.68 2.95 15.53
N ASP A 61 42.91 3.35 15.68
CA ASP A 61 43.58 3.31 16.99
C ASP A 61 43.05 4.39 17.95
N MET A 62 43.10 4.10 19.23
CA MET A 62 42.70 5.04 20.29
C MET A 62 43.86 5.93 20.76
N ASN A 63 45.11 5.55 20.50
CA ASN A 63 46.28 6.29 20.92
C ASN A 63 47.06 6.80 19.70
N TYR A 64 47.37 8.09 19.68
CA TYR A 64 48.20 8.73 18.66
C TYR A 64 49.41 9.43 19.30
N ALA A 65 50.37 9.89 18.48
CA ALA A 65 51.66 10.35 18.88
C ALA A 65 51.70 11.47 19.97
N ARG A 66 50.59 12.22 20.11
CA ARG A 66 50.50 13.29 21.15
C ARG A 66 50.10 12.76 22.52
N ASP A 67 49.39 11.64 22.56
CA ASP A 67 48.92 11.02 23.80
C ASP A 67 48.98 9.49 23.68
N THR A 68 50.08 8.92 24.11
CA THR A 68 50.33 7.47 23.96
C THR A 68 49.70 6.63 25.05
N THR A 69 48.99 7.22 26.04
CA THR A 69 48.54 6.50 27.24
C THR A 69 47.07 6.75 27.64
N SER A 70 46.51 7.94 27.44
CA SER A 70 45.19 8.26 27.95
C SER A 70 44.03 7.85 26.98
N GLY A 71 44.34 7.73 25.68
CA GLY A 71 43.31 7.46 24.65
C GLY A 71 42.34 8.61 24.38
N GLN A 72 42.55 9.78 25.00
CA GLN A 72 41.66 10.93 24.86
C GLN A 72 41.61 11.45 23.40
N GLU A 73 42.78 11.43 22.72
CA GLU A 73 42.89 11.86 21.33
C GLU A 73 42.03 10.96 20.38
N GLY A 74 42.01 9.66 20.64
CA GLY A 74 41.13 8.71 19.91
C GLY A 74 39.63 8.92 20.20
N LEU A 75 39.28 9.20 21.47
CA LEU A 75 37.88 9.51 21.82
C LEU A 75 37.40 10.82 21.17
N ASP A 76 38.24 11.83 21.10
CA ASP A 76 37.93 13.10 20.46
C ASP A 76 37.81 12.94 18.92
N LEU A 77 38.71 12.13 18.32
CA LEU A 77 38.58 11.77 16.90
C LEU A 77 37.30 11.03 16.62
N LEU A 78 36.95 9.99 17.40
CA LEU A 78 35.69 9.25 17.27
C LEU A 78 34.49 10.19 17.32
N THR A 79 34.44 11.11 18.27
CA THR A 79 33.36 12.09 18.40
C THR A 79 33.24 12.97 17.15
N ARG A 80 34.36 13.41 16.58
CA ARG A 80 34.39 14.24 15.36
C ARG A 80 34.01 13.45 14.11
N VAL A 81 34.43 12.20 13.99
CA VAL A 81 34.07 11.31 12.91
C VAL A 81 32.54 11.06 12.89
N LEU A 82 31.97 10.72 14.04
CA LEU A 82 30.53 10.47 14.16
C LEU A 82 29.69 11.75 14.04
N ALA A 83 30.23 12.91 14.33
CA ALA A 83 29.56 14.18 14.04
C ALA A 83 29.53 14.50 12.54
N HIS A 84 30.56 14.07 11.79
CA HIS A 84 30.62 14.23 10.32
C HIS A 84 29.83 13.16 9.58
N GLU A 85 30.04 11.89 9.95
CA GLU A 85 29.31 10.73 9.39
C GLU A 85 28.69 9.89 10.52
N PRO A 86 27.47 10.22 10.97
CA PRO A 86 26.84 9.56 12.11
C PRO A 86 26.55 8.08 11.89
N GLN A 87 26.62 7.62 10.65
CA GLN A 87 26.26 6.25 10.27
C GLN A 87 27.49 5.38 9.95
N LEU A 88 28.69 5.94 9.89
CA LEU A 88 29.89 5.17 9.60
C LEU A 88 30.19 4.20 10.74
N PRO A 89 30.25 2.88 10.50
CA PRO A 89 30.67 1.94 11.54
C PRO A 89 32.15 2.15 11.88
N VAL A 90 32.39 2.58 13.11
CA VAL A 90 33.72 2.79 13.64
C VAL A 90 34.08 1.69 14.63
N ILE A 91 35.12 0.92 14.29
CA ILE A 91 35.68 -0.11 15.15
C ILE A 91 36.99 0.44 15.73
N VAL A 92 37.09 0.44 17.03
CA VAL A 92 38.29 0.98 17.70
C VAL A 92 39.29 -0.11 18.08
N MET A 93 40.58 0.20 17.98
CA MET A 93 41.68 -0.68 18.45
C MET A 93 42.23 -0.12 19.78
N THR A 94 42.38 -0.99 20.78
CA THR A 94 42.83 -0.60 22.12
C THR A 94 43.97 -1.52 22.61
N ALA A 95 44.88 -0.99 23.46
CA ALA A 95 45.87 -1.81 24.12
C ALA A 95 45.25 -2.70 25.22
N TRP A 96 45.91 -3.80 25.58
CA TRP A 96 45.40 -4.82 26.51
C TRP A 96 44.96 -4.28 27.88
N SER A 97 45.53 -3.19 28.37
CA SER A 97 45.25 -2.65 29.70
C SER A 97 44.09 -1.64 29.81
N ASN A 98 43.37 -1.37 28.72
CA ASN A 98 42.44 -0.23 28.64
C ASN A 98 40.99 -0.59 28.30
N VAL A 99 40.41 -1.50 29.10
CA VAL A 99 38.99 -1.92 28.94
C VAL A 99 38.03 -0.71 29.16
N ASP A 100 38.36 0.17 30.10
CA ASP A 100 37.56 1.36 30.39
C ASP A 100 37.47 2.29 29.17
N LEU A 101 38.56 2.42 28.41
CA LEU A 101 38.63 3.20 27.17
C LEU A 101 37.73 2.59 26.08
N ALA A 102 37.71 1.25 25.95
CA ALA A 102 36.83 0.56 25.02
C ALA A 102 35.36 0.80 25.38
N VAL A 103 35.01 0.70 26.65
CA VAL A 103 33.63 0.97 27.13
C VAL A 103 33.22 2.42 26.86
N GLU A 104 34.12 3.38 27.08
CA GLU A 104 33.86 4.79 26.78
C GLU A 104 33.71 5.05 25.28
N ALA A 105 34.52 4.41 24.43
CA ALA A 105 34.38 4.48 22.98
C ALA A 105 33.02 3.91 22.49
N MET A 106 32.57 2.78 23.05
CA MET A 106 31.25 2.21 22.77
C MET A 106 30.10 3.15 23.18
N ARG A 107 30.22 3.82 24.34
CA ARG A 107 29.25 4.83 24.79
C ARG A 107 29.19 6.03 23.85
N ARG A 108 30.30 6.42 23.22
CA ARG A 108 30.35 7.50 22.24
C ARG A 108 29.92 7.12 20.84
N GLY A 109 29.60 5.83 20.60
CA GLY A 109 29.03 5.36 19.37
C GLY A 109 29.94 4.49 18.50
N ALA A 110 31.11 4.04 19.00
CA ALA A 110 31.82 2.95 18.32
C ALA A 110 30.96 1.69 18.27
N VAL A 111 30.98 0.96 17.14
CA VAL A 111 30.16 -0.23 16.98
C VAL A 111 30.77 -1.49 17.55
N ASP A 112 32.11 -1.52 17.70
CA ASP A 112 32.83 -2.63 18.32
C ASP A 112 34.27 -2.17 18.67
N PHE A 113 34.99 -3.04 19.37
CA PHE A 113 36.44 -2.81 19.69
C PHE A 113 37.27 -4.08 19.46
N ILE A 114 38.55 -3.86 19.17
CA ILE A 114 39.56 -4.91 18.97
C ILE A 114 40.76 -4.62 19.88
N GLN A 115 41.14 -5.62 20.62
CA GLN A 115 42.31 -5.52 21.52
C GLN A 115 43.61 -5.83 20.77
N LYS A 116 44.64 -5.02 20.99
CA LYS A 116 46.01 -5.24 20.51
C LYS A 116 46.82 -6.01 21.56
N PRO A 117 47.58 -7.08 21.17
CA PRO A 117 47.62 -7.71 19.86
C PRO A 117 46.36 -8.50 19.59
N TRP A 118 45.87 -8.43 18.35
CA TRP A 118 44.64 -9.13 17.94
C TRP A 118 44.89 -10.54 17.43
N GLU A 119 43.87 -11.33 17.49
CA GLU A 119 43.73 -12.61 16.75
C GLU A 119 43.13 -12.33 15.37
N ASN A 120 43.79 -12.74 14.29
CA ASN A 120 43.40 -12.46 12.92
C ASN A 120 41.96 -12.89 12.61
N ALA A 121 41.59 -14.11 13.03
CA ALA A 121 40.23 -14.63 12.79
C ALA A 121 39.16 -13.78 13.48
N ARG A 122 39.42 -13.30 14.69
CA ARG A 122 38.52 -12.42 15.46
C ARG A 122 38.35 -11.07 14.77
N LEU A 123 39.46 -10.43 14.35
CA LEU A 123 39.41 -9.13 13.66
C LEU A 123 38.59 -9.21 12.40
N VAL A 124 38.84 -10.21 11.54
CA VAL A 124 38.06 -10.41 10.29
C VAL A 124 36.59 -10.67 10.59
N THR A 125 36.28 -11.47 11.62
CA THR A 125 34.89 -11.79 11.98
C THR A 125 34.14 -10.55 12.48
N VAL A 126 34.74 -9.74 13.36
CA VAL A 126 34.14 -8.48 13.86
C VAL A 126 33.91 -7.51 12.73
N LEU A 127 34.92 -7.26 11.89
CA LEU A 127 34.78 -6.38 10.72
C LEU A 127 33.64 -6.84 9.81
N ARG A 128 33.63 -8.12 9.40
CA ARG A 128 32.58 -8.64 8.52
C ARG A 128 31.20 -8.48 9.12
N THR A 129 31.01 -8.83 10.40
CA THR A 129 29.72 -8.75 11.08
C THR A 129 29.20 -7.31 11.14
N GLN A 130 30.04 -6.35 11.52
CA GLN A 130 29.63 -4.95 11.65
C GLN A 130 29.34 -4.29 10.29
N LEU A 131 30.15 -4.61 9.27
CA LEU A 131 29.94 -4.12 7.92
C LEU A 131 28.68 -4.69 7.26
N ASP A 132 28.41 -6.01 7.45
CA ASP A 132 27.20 -6.65 6.93
C ASP A 132 25.93 -6.09 7.60
N LEU A 133 25.98 -5.86 8.92
CA LEU A 133 24.89 -5.22 9.66
C LEU A 133 24.64 -3.80 9.13
N HIS A 134 25.69 -3.00 9.00
CA HIS A 134 25.57 -1.63 8.47
C HIS A 134 24.99 -1.61 7.04
N ARG A 135 25.45 -2.51 6.16
CA ARG A 135 24.90 -2.64 4.80
C ARG A 135 23.43 -3.03 4.79
N ALA A 136 23.04 -3.95 5.66
CA ALA A 136 21.65 -4.36 5.79
C ALA A 136 20.76 -3.19 6.24
N GLU A 137 21.20 -2.42 7.24
CA GLU A 137 20.50 -1.23 7.73
C GLU A 137 20.43 -0.11 6.68
N LYS A 138 21.52 0.17 5.96
CA LYS A 138 21.56 1.14 4.86
C LYS A 138 20.59 0.74 3.74
N ARG A 139 20.55 -0.53 3.37
CA ARG A 139 19.63 -1.07 2.37
C ARG A 139 18.17 -1.00 2.82
N ALA A 140 17.88 -1.33 4.08
CA ALA A 140 16.54 -1.21 4.64
C ALA A 140 16.04 0.24 4.60
N ARG A 141 16.87 1.20 5.04
CA ARG A 141 16.56 2.64 4.99
C ARG A 141 16.36 3.16 3.55
N TRP A 142 17.18 2.70 2.61
CA TRP A 142 17.04 3.06 1.20
C TRP A 142 15.71 2.54 0.63
N LEU A 143 15.36 1.27 0.89
CA LEU A 143 14.08 0.68 0.48
C LEU A 143 12.88 1.39 1.13
N GLU A 144 13.00 1.81 2.39
CA GLU A 144 11.96 2.60 3.06
C GLU A 144 11.81 3.99 2.44
N ALA A 145 12.92 4.65 2.09
CA ALA A 145 12.89 5.95 1.43
C ALA A 145 12.31 5.86 0.01
N GLU A 146 12.71 4.85 -0.78
CA GLU A 146 12.15 4.58 -2.11
C GLU A 146 10.66 4.28 -2.03
N ASN A 147 10.24 3.41 -1.11
CA ASN A 147 8.82 3.15 -0.85
C ASN A 147 8.05 4.42 -0.45
N ARG A 148 8.68 5.33 0.31
CA ARG A 148 8.05 6.61 0.70
C ARG A 148 7.84 7.52 -0.51
N ILE A 149 8.83 7.63 -1.41
CA ILE A 149 8.74 8.42 -2.65
C ILE A 149 7.65 7.83 -3.56
N LEU A 150 7.68 6.53 -3.83
CA LEU A 150 6.69 5.84 -4.65
C LEU A 150 5.25 5.99 -4.11
N ARG A 151 5.09 6.02 -2.78
CA ARG A 151 3.79 6.25 -2.14
C ARG A 151 3.33 7.70 -2.21
N ALA A 152 4.25 8.66 -2.09
CA ALA A 152 3.94 10.09 -2.17
C ALA A 152 3.53 10.51 -3.60
N GLU A 153 4.17 9.94 -4.62
CA GLU A 153 3.85 10.22 -6.03
C GLU A 153 2.56 9.55 -6.50
N GLY A 154 2.09 8.50 -5.81
CA GLY A 154 0.92 7.71 -6.23
C GLY A 154 -0.36 7.95 -5.42
N ALA A 155 -0.36 8.81 -4.41
CA ALA A 155 -1.55 9.03 -3.59
C ALA A 155 -2.57 9.91 -4.35
N PRO A 156 -3.78 9.38 -4.68
CA PRO A 156 -4.78 10.16 -5.39
C PRO A 156 -5.29 11.31 -4.52
N ASP A 157 -5.53 12.45 -5.14
CA ASP A 157 -6.17 13.59 -4.48
C ASP A 157 -7.62 13.25 -4.14
N PHE A 158 -8.00 13.51 -2.89
CA PHE A 158 -9.38 13.35 -2.45
C PHE A 158 -10.17 14.61 -2.80
N ILE A 159 -10.94 14.56 -3.89
CA ILE A 159 -11.75 15.67 -4.40
C ILE A 159 -13.18 15.50 -3.88
N ALA A 160 -13.64 16.46 -3.07
CA ALA A 160 -14.96 16.50 -2.47
C ALA A 160 -15.37 17.94 -2.21
N THR A 161 -16.17 18.51 -3.10
CA THR A 161 -16.68 19.89 -3.05
C THR A 161 -18.17 19.93 -2.76
N ALA A 162 -18.88 18.84 -3.07
CA ALA A 162 -20.32 18.75 -2.89
C ALA A 162 -20.74 18.85 -1.41
N PRO A 163 -21.87 19.52 -1.10
CA PRO A 163 -22.41 19.59 0.26
C PRO A 163 -22.67 18.21 0.89
N SER A 164 -23.08 17.21 0.11
CA SER A 164 -23.29 15.83 0.54
C SER A 164 -22.03 15.16 1.08
N MET A 165 -20.84 15.63 0.69
CA MET A 165 -19.55 15.13 1.15
C MET A 165 -19.08 15.74 2.48
N ARG A 166 -19.73 16.81 3.00
CA ARG A 166 -19.30 17.48 4.24
C ARG A 166 -19.30 16.54 5.44
N THR A 167 -20.35 15.75 5.62
CA THR A 167 -20.43 14.75 6.71
C THR A 167 -19.31 13.72 6.60
N VAL A 168 -18.99 13.29 5.37
CA VAL A 168 -17.87 12.36 5.12
C VAL A 168 -16.55 12.99 5.54
N LEU A 169 -16.28 14.23 5.12
CA LEU A 169 -15.07 14.97 5.46
C LEU A 169 -14.94 15.22 6.98
N GLU A 170 -16.02 15.60 7.65
CA GLU A 170 -16.06 15.80 9.09
C GLU A 170 -15.77 14.50 9.86
N LEU A 171 -16.37 13.38 9.45
CA LEU A 171 -16.10 12.06 10.03
C LEU A 171 -14.64 11.65 9.79
N MET A 172 -14.13 11.83 8.58
CA MET A 172 -12.73 11.52 8.27
C MET A 172 -11.76 12.35 9.14
N ALA A 173 -12.00 13.65 9.30
CA ALA A 173 -11.16 14.52 10.11
C ALA A 173 -11.19 14.12 11.61
N ARG A 174 -12.36 13.72 12.13
CA ARG A 174 -12.55 13.31 13.53
C ARG A 174 -11.95 11.93 13.81
N VAL A 175 -12.18 10.97 12.93
CA VAL A 175 -11.84 9.55 13.13
C VAL A 175 -10.44 9.22 12.59
N GLY A 176 -9.93 10.03 11.66
CA GLY A 176 -8.58 9.86 11.09
C GLY A 176 -7.50 9.64 12.16
N PRO A 177 -7.34 10.54 13.15
CA PRO A 177 -6.31 10.41 14.17
C PRO A 177 -6.53 9.27 15.19
N SER A 178 -7.69 8.61 15.18
CA SER A 178 -8.00 7.53 16.13
C SER A 178 -7.46 6.17 15.65
N GLU A 179 -7.42 5.19 16.56
CA GLU A 179 -7.11 3.79 16.26
C GLU A 179 -8.37 2.95 15.95
N ALA A 180 -9.55 3.59 15.88
CA ALA A 180 -10.81 2.89 15.63
C ALA A 180 -10.82 2.23 14.25
N ASN A 181 -11.43 1.05 14.17
CA ASN A 181 -11.77 0.40 12.91
C ASN A 181 -12.84 1.21 12.18
N VAL A 182 -12.72 1.32 10.87
CA VAL A 182 -13.66 2.07 10.04
C VAL A 182 -14.20 1.18 8.93
N LEU A 183 -15.52 1.17 8.80
CA LEU A 183 -16.22 0.54 7.69
C LEU A 183 -16.63 1.61 6.67
N ILE A 184 -16.16 1.48 5.44
CA ILE A 184 -16.46 2.40 4.34
C ILE A 184 -17.48 1.74 3.43
N THR A 185 -18.70 2.28 3.39
CA THR A 185 -19.79 1.75 2.57
C THR A 185 -20.08 2.65 1.37
N GLY A 186 -20.69 2.10 0.33
CA GLY A 186 -21.09 2.83 -0.87
C GLY A 186 -21.00 1.99 -2.13
N GLU A 187 -21.61 2.43 -3.19
CA GLU A 187 -21.65 1.74 -4.49
C GLU A 187 -20.26 1.46 -5.06
N HIS A 188 -20.17 0.56 -6.02
CA HIS A 188 -18.92 0.34 -6.77
C HIS A 188 -18.44 1.64 -7.44
N GLY A 189 -17.13 1.88 -7.41
CA GLY A 189 -16.53 3.02 -8.09
C GLY A 189 -16.73 4.38 -7.43
N THR A 190 -17.28 4.47 -6.22
CA THR A 190 -17.47 5.73 -5.48
C THR A 190 -16.19 6.36 -4.92
N GLY A 191 -15.08 5.60 -4.87
CA GLY A 191 -13.79 6.09 -4.36
C GLY A 191 -13.47 5.63 -2.93
N LYS A 192 -14.01 4.49 -2.46
CA LYS A 192 -13.77 3.92 -1.12
C LYS A 192 -12.28 3.73 -0.82
N GLU A 193 -11.49 3.30 -1.81
CA GLU A 193 -10.04 3.15 -1.66
C GLU A 193 -9.34 4.50 -1.41
N VAL A 194 -9.74 5.56 -2.11
CA VAL A 194 -9.19 6.92 -1.92
C VAL A 194 -9.50 7.43 -0.51
N VAL A 195 -10.71 7.13 0.00
CA VAL A 195 -11.07 7.43 1.40
C VAL A 195 -10.16 6.67 2.37
N ALA A 196 -9.95 5.36 2.17
CA ALA A 196 -9.08 4.57 3.03
C ALA A 196 -7.64 5.09 3.04
N GLN A 197 -7.09 5.45 1.88
CA GLN A 197 -5.76 6.06 1.77
C GLN A 197 -5.70 7.43 2.48
N THR A 198 -6.75 8.23 2.35
CA THR A 198 -6.83 9.54 3.03
C THR A 198 -6.96 9.37 4.54
N MET A 199 -7.76 8.41 5.01
CA MET A 199 -7.88 8.05 6.43
C MET A 199 -6.53 7.61 7.03
N HIS A 200 -5.76 6.81 6.29
CA HIS A 200 -4.41 6.44 6.70
C HIS A 200 -3.49 7.66 6.80
N ARG A 201 -3.52 8.59 5.84
CA ARG A 201 -2.73 9.83 5.86
C ARG A 201 -3.09 10.74 7.03
N LEU A 202 -4.35 10.77 7.45
CA LEU A 202 -4.82 11.54 8.60
C LEU A 202 -4.52 10.85 9.95
N SER A 203 -4.02 9.61 9.95
CA SER A 203 -3.81 8.83 11.15
C SER A 203 -2.44 9.08 11.79
N LEU A 204 -2.30 8.68 13.07
CA LEU A 204 -1.02 8.63 13.77
C LEU A 204 -0.02 7.66 13.11
N ARG A 205 -0.52 6.76 12.25
CA ARG A 205 0.27 5.76 11.50
C ARG A 205 0.58 6.20 10.05
N ALA A 206 0.40 7.48 9.70
CA ALA A 206 0.61 7.99 8.35
C ALA A 206 2.01 7.71 7.77
N HIS A 207 3.01 7.60 8.64
CA HIS A 207 4.40 7.28 8.29
C HIS A 207 4.66 5.76 8.19
N ARG A 208 3.71 4.92 8.59
CA ARG A 208 3.80 3.46 8.56
C ARG A 208 3.22 2.88 7.26
N THR A 209 3.25 1.56 7.13
CA THR A 209 2.75 0.87 5.94
C THR A 209 1.22 0.86 5.90
N LEU A 210 0.65 1.18 4.74
CA LEU A 210 -0.71 0.83 4.37
C LEU A 210 -0.66 -0.38 3.44
N VAL A 211 -1.21 -1.51 3.89
CA VAL A 211 -1.36 -2.71 3.07
C VAL A 211 -2.80 -2.78 2.59
N ALA A 212 -3.02 -2.72 1.29
CA ALA A 212 -4.35 -2.88 0.69
C ALA A 212 -4.54 -4.31 0.16
N VAL A 213 -5.71 -4.88 0.42
CA VAL A 213 -6.10 -6.22 -0.03
C VAL A 213 -7.54 -6.17 -0.54
N ASN A 214 -7.75 -6.53 -1.80
CA ASN A 214 -9.10 -6.82 -2.29
C ASN A 214 -9.43 -8.28 -1.99
N THR A 215 -10.38 -8.49 -1.07
CA THR A 215 -10.76 -9.83 -0.60
C THR A 215 -11.53 -10.62 -1.66
N GLY A 216 -12.24 -9.94 -2.57
CA GLY A 216 -12.93 -10.59 -3.69
C GLY A 216 -12.00 -11.09 -4.79
N ALA A 217 -10.77 -10.57 -4.87
CA ALA A 217 -9.78 -11.02 -5.85
C ALA A 217 -8.96 -12.24 -5.39
N LEU A 218 -9.08 -12.63 -4.11
CA LEU A 218 -8.33 -13.76 -3.55
C LEU A 218 -9.07 -15.07 -3.79
N PRO A 219 -8.45 -16.09 -4.44
CA PRO A 219 -9.04 -17.41 -4.54
C PRO A 219 -9.26 -18.03 -3.16
N GLU A 220 -10.39 -18.69 -2.95
CA GLU A 220 -10.75 -19.28 -1.64
C GLU A 220 -9.66 -20.20 -1.08
N GLY A 221 -9.04 -21.04 -1.93
CA GLY A 221 -7.98 -21.97 -1.52
C GLY A 221 -6.68 -21.32 -1.05
N THR A 222 -6.42 -20.06 -1.43
CA THR A 222 -5.19 -19.34 -1.04
C THR A 222 -5.47 -18.18 -0.08
N PHE A 223 -6.74 -17.85 0.14
CA PHE A 223 -7.19 -16.71 0.95
C PHE A 223 -6.51 -16.67 2.32
N GLU A 224 -6.56 -17.79 3.03
CA GLU A 224 -5.99 -17.90 4.37
C GLU A 224 -4.48 -17.69 4.38
N SER A 225 -3.79 -18.30 3.43
CA SER A 225 -2.35 -18.16 3.23
C SER A 225 -1.93 -16.73 2.87
N GLU A 226 -2.71 -16.04 2.05
CA GLU A 226 -2.45 -14.63 1.68
C GLU A 226 -2.62 -13.71 2.90
N LEU A 227 -3.72 -13.86 3.63
CA LEU A 227 -4.07 -12.93 4.70
C LEU A 227 -3.25 -13.18 5.98
N PHE A 228 -3.08 -14.46 6.37
CA PHE A 228 -2.46 -14.85 7.64
C PHE A 228 -1.04 -15.44 7.50
N GLY A 229 -0.60 -15.74 6.26
CA GLY A 229 0.68 -16.38 6.01
C GLY A 229 0.66 -17.91 6.24
N HIS A 230 1.72 -18.58 5.82
CA HIS A 230 1.90 -20.03 6.05
C HIS A 230 3.35 -20.38 6.34
N VAL A 231 3.54 -21.52 6.99
CA VAL A 231 4.85 -22.14 7.13
C VAL A 231 5.06 -23.20 6.06
N LYS A 232 6.31 -23.48 5.73
CA LYS A 232 6.69 -24.55 4.79
C LYS A 232 6.04 -25.87 5.21
N GLY A 233 5.40 -26.56 4.26
CA GLY A 233 4.71 -27.82 4.50
C GLY A 233 3.28 -27.70 5.04
N ALA A 234 2.72 -26.50 5.17
CA ALA A 234 1.36 -26.31 5.63
C ALA A 234 0.28 -26.94 4.72
N PHE A 235 0.56 -27.05 3.43
CA PHE A 235 -0.24 -27.73 2.41
C PHE A 235 0.66 -28.20 1.26
N THR A 236 0.12 -28.98 0.31
CA THR A 236 0.89 -29.69 -0.71
C THR A 236 1.88 -28.84 -1.50
N ASP A 237 1.53 -27.55 -1.77
CA ASP A 237 2.35 -26.62 -2.55
C ASP A 237 3.10 -25.59 -1.69
N ALA A 238 3.06 -25.70 -0.36
CA ALA A 238 3.77 -24.80 0.56
C ALA A 238 5.27 -25.12 0.62
N ARG A 239 6.02 -24.72 -0.42
CA ARG A 239 7.46 -25.01 -0.55
C ARG A 239 8.35 -24.12 0.30
N THR A 240 7.88 -22.94 0.65
CA THR A 240 8.60 -21.91 1.45
C THR A 240 7.65 -21.30 2.46
N ASP A 241 8.19 -20.64 3.49
CA ASP A 241 7.40 -19.79 4.37
C ASP A 241 6.87 -18.56 3.62
N ARG A 242 5.66 -18.13 3.94
CA ARG A 242 5.07 -16.92 3.41
C ARG A 242 4.59 -16.00 4.53
N ILE A 243 4.99 -14.74 4.45
CA ILE A 243 4.52 -13.68 5.35
C ILE A 243 3.11 -13.25 4.92
N GLY A 244 2.16 -13.20 5.87
CA GLY A 244 0.78 -12.78 5.64
C GLY A 244 0.60 -11.25 5.59
N ARG A 245 -0.55 -10.80 5.06
CA ARG A 245 -0.86 -9.37 4.97
C ARG A 245 -0.96 -8.69 6.33
N PHE A 246 -1.45 -9.38 7.36
CA PHE A 246 -1.48 -8.85 8.72
C PHE A 246 -0.08 -8.61 9.28
N GLU A 247 0.85 -9.52 9.04
CA GLU A 247 2.25 -9.35 9.46
C GLU A 247 2.92 -8.19 8.71
N LEU A 248 2.67 -8.05 7.40
CA LEU A 248 3.19 -6.95 6.58
C LEU A 248 2.62 -5.58 7.04
N ALA A 249 1.40 -5.58 7.58
CA ALA A 249 0.75 -4.37 8.08
C ALA A 249 1.09 -4.07 9.55
N ASN A 250 1.92 -4.89 10.22
CA ASN A 250 2.22 -4.73 11.63
C ASN A 250 2.81 -3.34 11.96
N GLY A 251 2.27 -2.68 12.96
CA GLY A 251 2.54 -1.29 13.31
C GLY A 251 1.93 -0.25 12.35
N GLY A 252 1.22 -0.68 11.30
CA GLY A 252 0.63 0.14 10.26
C GLY A 252 -0.89 0.00 10.13
N THR A 253 -1.38 0.04 8.90
CA THR A 253 -2.80 -0.04 8.57
C THR A 253 -3.04 -1.13 7.53
N LEU A 254 -4.07 -1.94 7.72
CA LEU A 254 -4.57 -2.91 6.74
C LEU A 254 -5.90 -2.40 6.19
N PHE A 255 -5.99 -2.26 4.88
CA PHE A 255 -7.24 -1.95 4.18
C PHE A 255 -7.77 -3.21 3.49
N LEU A 256 -8.97 -3.64 3.89
CA LEU A 256 -9.69 -4.79 3.34
C LEU A 256 -10.83 -4.30 2.44
N ASP A 257 -10.63 -4.35 1.14
CA ASP A 257 -11.70 -4.03 0.19
C ASP A 257 -12.58 -5.25 -0.09
N GLU A 258 -13.86 -5.00 -0.39
CA GLU A 258 -14.89 -6.01 -0.65
C GLU A 258 -15.05 -7.04 0.50
N ILE A 259 -15.06 -6.57 1.75
CA ILE A 259 -15.05 -7.38 2.97
C ILE A 259 -16.18 -8.43 3.01
N ALA A 260 -17.29 -8.20 2.32
CA ALA A 260 -18.42 -9.14 2.23
C ALA A 260 -18.05 -10.47 1.53
N ASN A 261 -16.95 -10.50 0.76
CA ASN A 261 -16.51 -11.68 0.01
C ASN A 261 -15.61 -12.61 0.85
N ILE A 262 -15.36 -12.30 2.12
CA ILE A 262 -14.56 -13.18 2.98
C ILE A 262 -15.34 -14.48 3.26
N PRO A 263 -14.77 -15.67 2.98
CA PRO A 263 -15.42 -16.93 3.27
C PRO A 263 -15.76 -17.07 4.76
N MET A 264 -16.91 -17.63 5.09
CA MET A 264 -17.41 -17.78 6.47
C MET A 264 -16.39 -18.42 7.44
N ARG A 265 -15.64 -19.42 6.96
CA ARG A 265 -14.59 -20.08 7.76
C ARG A 265 -13.48 -19.11 8.18
N GLN A 266 -13.16 -18.13 7.32
CA GLN A 266 -12.07 -17.18 7.55
C GLN A 266 -12.53 -15.97 8.38
N GLN A 267 -13.83 -15.68 8.41
CA GLN A 267 -14.40 -14.60 9.22
C GLN A 267 -14.13 -14.82 10.72
N ALA A 268 -14.22 -16.07 11.22
CA ALA A 268 -13.91 -16.39 12.61
C ALA A 268 -12.43 -16.13 12.95
N LYS A 269 -11.52 -16.46 12.05
CA LYS A 269 -10.08 -16.20 12.23
C LYS A 269 -9.76 -14.71 12.20
N LEU A 270 -10.39 -13.98 11.27
CA LEU A 270 -10.30 -12.53 11.21
C LEU A 270 -10.79 -11.88 12.51
N LEU A 271 -11.92 -12.30 13.03
CA LEU A 271 -12.47 -11.80 14.29
C LEU A 271 -11.46 -11.95 15.44
N ARG A 272 -10.84 -13.14 15.58
CA ARG A 272 -9.82 -13.37 16.63
C ARG A 272 -8.67 -12.37 16.53
N VAL A 273 -8.14 -12.14 15.31
CA VAL A 273 -7.06 -11.16 15.12
C VAL A 273 -7.50 -9.74 15.47
N LEU A 274 -8.74 -9.36 15.14
CA LEU A 274 -9.28 -8.02 15.45
C LEU A 274 -9.55 -7.81 16.95
N GLU A 275 -9.85 -8.88 17.70
CA GLU A 275 -10.13 -8.80 19.12
C GLU A 275 -8.88 -8.84 20.00
N THR A 276 -7.97 -9.78 19.70
CA THR A 276 -6.83 -10.09 20.57
C THR A 276 -5.49 -9.59 20.01
N GLY A 277 -5.43 -9.24 18.72
CA GLY A 277 -4.18 -8.99 18.03
C GLY A 277 -3.34 -10.26 17.80
N GLU A 278 -3.92 -11.45 18.01
CA GLU A 278 -3.21 -12.73 17.91
C GLU A 278 -3.40 -13.36 16.53
N LEU A 279 -2.29 -13.70 15.93
CA LEU A 279 -2.18 -14.30 14.60
C LEU A 279 -1.48 -15.64 14.67
N GLU A 280 -2.01 -16.64 13.95
CA GLU A 280 -1.35 -17.93 13.71
C GLU A 280 -1.24 -18.18 12.21
N ARG A 281 -0.03 -18.47 11.72
CA ARG A 281 0.19 -18.86 10.32
C ARG A 281 -0.42 -20.22 10.04
N VAL A 282 -0.86 -20.45 8.81
CA VAL A 282 -1.36 -21.75 8.38
C VAL A 282 -0.26 -22.82 8.55
N GLY A 283 -0.60 -23.93 9.18
CA GLY A 283 0.33 -25.02 9.49
C GLY A 283 1.22 -24.79 10.71
N SER A 284 1.01 -23.71 11.47
CA SER A 284 1.76 -23.42 12.70
C SER A 284 0.81 -23.18 13.87
N SER A 285 1.17 -23.69 15.04
CA SER A 285 0.50 -23.38 16.32
C SER A 285 1.18 -22.25 17.10
N ARG A 286 2.19 -21.59 16.48
CA ARG A 286 2.88 -20.46 17.12
C ARG A 286 2.06 -19.20 16.95
N THR A 287 1.55 -18.70 18.07
CA THR A 287 0.84 -17.41 18.13
C THR A 287 1.83 -16.25 18.07
N GLN A 288 1.54 -15.27 17.23
CA GLN A 288 2.28 -14.01 17.09
C GLN A 288 1.32 -12.85 17.42
N LYS A 289 1.81 -11.79 18.04
CA LYS A 289 1.04 -10.58 18.26
C LYS A 289 1.29 -9.59 17.12
N VAL A 290 0.22 -9.03 16.60
CA VAL A 290 0.23 -7.97 15.58
C VAL A 290 -0.58 -6.77 16.07
N ASP A 291 -0.07 -5.59 15.79
CA ASP A 291 -0.73 -4.31 16.06
C ASP A 291 -1.09 -3.65 14.73
N VAL A 292 -2.34 -3.78 14.30
CA VAL A 292 -2.79 -3.33 12.98
C VAL A 292 -4.09 -2.55 13.11
N ARG A 293 -4.11 -1.30 12.61
CA ARG A 293 -5.36 -0.58 12.40
C ARG A 293 -6.07 -1.12 11.16
N VAL A 294 -7.36 -1.47 11.27
CA VAL A 294 -8.11 -2.02 10.14
C VAL A 294 -9.10 -1.01 9.59
N LEU A 295 -9.01 -0.78 8.28
CA LEU A 295 -10.02 -0.10 7.48
C LEU A 295 -10.65 -1.14 6.56
N SER A 296 -11.97 -1.15 6.45
CA SER A 296 -12.68 -2.11 5.60
C SER A 296 -13.64 -1.39 4.66
N ALA A 297 -13.87 -1.95 3.47
CA ALA A 297 -14.80 -1.38 2.51
C ALA A 297 -15.73 -2.45 1.92
N THR A 298 -16.95 -2.04 1.59
CA THR A 298 -17.92 -2.90 0.92
C THR A 298 -18.95 -2.07 0.13
N ASN A 299 -19.53 -2.68 -0.89
CA ASN A 299 -20.73 -2.20 -1.55
C ASN A 299 -21.96 -3.05 -1.19
N ALA A 300 -21.80 -4.16 -0.47
CA ALA A 300 -22.87 -5.04 -0.07
C ALA A 300 -23.59 -4.53 1.20
N ASP A 301 -24.86 -4.88 1.31
CA ASP A 301 -25.65 -4.72 2.55
C ASP A 301 -25.24 -5.81 3.55
N LEU A 302 -24.26 -5.48 4.43
CA LEU A 302 -23.78 -6.42 5.45
C LEU A 302 -24.87 -6.85 6.44
N PRO A 303 -25.76 -5.99 6.93
CA PRO A 303 -26.92 -6.39 7.71
C PRO A 303 -27.79 -7.45 7.01
N ALA A 304 -28.04 -7.33 5.70
CA ALA A 304 -28.73 -8.37 4.93
C ALA A 304 -27.90 -9.65 4.86
N ALA A 305 -26.60 -9.56 4.58
CA ALA A 305 -25.70 -10.71 4.53
C ALA A 305 -25.63 -11.47 5.89
N CYS A 306 -25.74 -10.75 7.02
CA CYS A 306 -25.83 -11.36 8.34
C CYS A 306 -27.14 -12.16 8.51
N ARG A 307 -28.28 -11.59 8.09
CA ARG A 307 -29.58 -12.28 8.14
C ARG A 307 -29.60 -13.55 7.30
N ASP A 308 -28.92 -13.50 6.15
CA ASP A 308 -28.81 -14.62 5.21
C ASP A 308 -27.76 -15.67 5.63
N GLY A 309 -27.04 -15.45 6.74
CA GLY A 309 -26.00 -16.34 7.25
C GLY A 309 -24.71 -16.34 6.45
N ASN A 310 -24.51 -15.37 5.57
CA ASN A 310 -23.31 -15.22 4.73
C ASN A 310 -22.23 -14.35 5.38
N PHE A 311 -22.57 -13.61 6.45
CA PHE A 311 -21.64 -12.79 7.21
C PHE A 311 -21.93 -12.91 8.71
N ARG A 312 -20.88 -12.90 9.55
CA ARG A 312 -21.03 -13.01 10.99
C ARG A 312 -21.34 -11.64 11.61
N GLU A 313 -22.33 -11.63 12.49
CA GLU A 313 -22.76 -10.40 13.17
C GLU A 313 -21.68 -9.87 14.15
N ASP A 314 -20.98 -10.77 14.85
CA ASP A 314 -19.89 -10.40 15.76
C ASP A 314 -18.71 -9.73 15.02
N LEU A 315 -18.37 -10.23 13.83
CA LEU A 315 -17.36 -9.62 12.98
C LEU A 315 -17.81 -8.24 12.48
N LEU A 316 -19.09 -8.10 12.07
CA LEU A 316 -19.64 -6.82 11.65
C LEU A 316 -19.50 -5.76 12.75
N PHE A 317 -19.88 -6.08 13.99
CA PHE A 317 -19.74 -5.14 15.12
C PHE A 317 -18.28 -4.74 15.38
N ARG A 318 -17.33 -5.65 15.16
CA ARG A 318 -15.91 -5.35 15.37
C ARG A 318 -15.31 -4.52 14.25
N LEU A 319 -15.77 -4.66 13.02
CA LEU A 319 -15.34 -3.86 11.86
C LEU A 319 -16.03 -2.50 11.83
N ASN A 320 -17.29 -2.42 12.21
CA ASN A 320 -18.12 -1.22 12.15
C ASN A 320 -18.11 -0.44 13.47
N THR A 321 -16.92 -0.05 13.94
CA THR A 321 -16.84 0.89 15.07
C THR A 321 -17.30 2.29 14.64
N VAL A 322 -16.93 2.70 13.44
CA VAL A 322 -17.44 3.92 12.78
C VAL A 322 -17.70 3.59 11.31
N GLU A 323 -18.88 3.98 10.82
CA GLU A 323 -19.24 3.85 9.42
C GLU A 323 -19.08 5.18 8.68
N ILE A 324 -18.45 5.12 7.50
CA ILE A 324 -18.36 6.21 6.55
C ILE A 324 -19.07 5.79 5.28
N HIS A 325 -20.26 6.35 5.06
CA HIS A 325 -21.02 6.09 3.85
C HIS A 325 -20.67 7.08 2.74
N LEU A 326 -20.23 6.57 1.58
CA LEU A 326 -19.92 7.39 0.40
C LEU A 326 -21.14 7.47 -0.52
N PRO A 327 -21.68 8.68 -0.75
CA PRO A 327 -22.80 8.86 -1.68
C PRO A 327 -22.37 8.52 -3.11
N ALA A 328 -23.35 8.06 -3.90
CA ALA A 328 -23.15 7.84 -5.32
C ALA A 328 -22.87 9.15 -6.06
N LEU A 329 -22.16 9.11 -7.20
CA LEU A 329 -21.77 10.33 -7.92
C LEU A 329 -22.97 11.19 -8.35
N ARG A 330 -24.12 10.57 -8.66
CA ARG A 330 -25.39 11.27 -8.95
C ARG A 330 -25.95 12.07 -7.75
N GLU A 331 -25.53 11.79 -6.52
CA GLU A 331 -25.93 12.47 -5.28
C GLU A 331 -24.94 13.57 -4.89
N ARG A 332 -23.81 13.68 -5.63
CA ARG A 332 -22.76 14.70 -5.46
C ARG A 332 -22.33 15.30 -6.80
N VAL A 333 -23.31 15.75 -7.56
CA VAL A 333 -23.11 16.28 -8.93
C VAL A 333 -22.11 17.45 -8.93
N ASP A 334 -22.06 18.23 -7.84
CA ASP A 334 -21.14 19.37 -7.68
C ASP A 334 -19.64 18.94 -7.67
N ASP A 335 -19.34 17.66 -7.45
CA ASP A 335 -17.98 17.15 -7.53
C ASP A 335 -17.55 16.85 -8.98
N ILE A 336 -18.50 16.65 -9.89
CA ILE A 336 -18.21 16.23 -11.28
C ILE A 336 -17.27 17.19 -11.99
N PRO A 337 -17.44 18.53 -11.96
CA PRO A 337 -16.54 19.44 -12.65
C PRO A 337 -15.09 19.37 -12.12
N ALA A 338 -14.93 19.29 -10.81
CA ALA A 338 -13.62 19.21 -10.18
C ALA A 338 -12.92 17.87 -10.47
N LEU A 339 -13.67 16.74 -10.38
CA LEU A 339 -13.18 15.40 -10.76
C LEU A 339 -12.83 15.37 -12.25
N ALA A 340 -13.67 15.93 -13.11
CA ALA A 340 -13.42 15.96 -14.55
C ALA A 340 -12.17 16.77 -14.89
N ALA A 341 -11.97 17.92 -14.27
CA ALA A 341 -10.77 18.73 -14.47
C ALA A 341 -9.51 17.99 -13.99
N HIS A 342 -9.56 17.30 -12.85
CA HIS A 342 -8.47 16.51 -12.33
C HIS A 342 -8.08 15.36 -13.29
N PHE A 343 -9.05 14.56 -13.72
CA PHE A 343 -8.78 13.45 -14.64
C PHE A 343 -8.31 13.94 -16.00
N LEU A 344 -8.87 15.05 -16.51
CA LEU A 344 -8.42 15.67 -17.76
C LEU A 344 -6.94 16.04 -17.65
N ALA A 345 -6.54 16.76 -16.60
CA ALA A 345 -5.15 17.18 -16.39
C ALA A 345 -4.21 15.97 -16.29
N ARG A 346 -4.62 14.93 -15.53
CA ARG A 346 -3.86 13.69 -15.38
C ARG A 346 -3.62 12.98 -16.71
N TYR A 347 -4.67 12.79 -17.52
CA TYR A 347 -4.55 12.09 -18.80
C TYR A 347 -3.92 12.93 -19.89
N ALA A 348 -4.17 14.26 -19.93
CA ALA A 348 -3.49 15.17 -20.84
C ALA A 348 -1.95 15.12 -20.63
N SER A 349 -1.51 15.13 -19.37
CA SER A 349 -0.10 14.97 -19.02
C SER A 349 0.43 13.58 -19.42
N ARG A 350 -0.27 12.50 -19.03
CA ARG A 350 0.13 11.11 -19.30
C ARG A 350 0.31 10.82 -20.80
N TYR A 351 -0.63 11.29 -21.61
CA TYR A 351 -0.62 11.08 -23.06
C TYR A 351 0.04 12.21 -23.85
N ARG A 352 0.63 13.20 -23.16
CA ARG A 352 1.29 14.37 -23.76
C ARG A 352 0.38 15.09 -24.76
N ARG A 353 -0.90 15.25 -24.42
CA ARG A 353 -1.91 15.93 -25.22
C ARG A 353 -2.11 17.34 -24.68
N VAL A 354 -2.23 18.32 -25.58
CA VAL A 354 -2.53 19.70 -25.20
C VAL A 354 -4.05 19.89 -25.27
N ILE A 355 -4.74 19.65 -24.13
CA ILE A 355 -6.18 19.82 -24.01
C ILE A 355 -6.44 20.88 -22.91
N GLN A 356 -7.17 21.94 -23.28
CA GLN A 356 -7.37 23.12 -22.44
C GLN A 356 -8.62 23.02 -21.55
N GLY A 357 -9.54 22.08 -21.82
CA GLY A 357 -10.79 21.94 -21.08
C GLY A 357 -11.88 21.25 -21.87
N PHE A 358 -13.11 21.50 -21.48
CA PHE A 358 -14.32 20.94 -22.08
C PHE A 358 -15.05 22.01 -22.87
N GLU A 359 -15.74 21.64 -23.95
CA GLU A 359 -16.76 22.45 -24.55
C GLU A 359 -18.03 22.49 -23.62
N PRO A 360 -18.81 23.57 -23.62
CA PRO A 360 -19.98 23.70 -22.73
C PRO A 360 -20.96 22.51 -22.85
N ALA A 361 -21.20 22.04 -24.06
CA ALA A 361 -22.05 20.89 -24.33
C ALA A 361 -21.51 19.58 -23.72
N ALA A 362 -20.19 19.38 -23.73
CA ALA A 362 -19.55 18.24 -23.09
C ALA A 362 -19.71 18.29 -21.56
N LEU A 363 -19.48 19.46 -20.96
CA LEU A 363 -19.65 19.63 -19.51
C LEU A 363 -21.09 19.39 -19.07
N GLN A 364 -22.07 19.92 -19.83
CA GLN A 364 -23.48 19.68 -19.55
C GLN A 364 -23.83 18.19 -19.61
N LEU A 365 -23.32 17.47 -20.60
CA LEU A 365 -23.53 16.03 -20.73
C LEU A 365 -22.92 15.25 -19.54
N LEU A 366 -21.75 15.65 -19.04
CA LEU A 366 -21.13 15.08 -17.83
C LEU A 366 -22.03 15.28 -16.59
N LEU A 367 -22.66 16.45 -16.44
CA LEU A 367 -23.53 16.76 -15.31
C LEU A 367 -24.89 16.03 -15.38
N GLU A 368 -25.44 15.82 -16.56
CA GLU A 368 -26.73 15.15 -16.79
C GLU A 368 -26.64 13.63 -16.69
N HIS A 369 -25.45 13.05 -16.85
CA HIS A 369 -25.27 11.60 -16.84
C HIS A 369 -25.42 11.02 -15.42
N ARG A 370 -26.07 9.84 -15.30
CA ARG A 370 -26.36 9.18 -14.00
C ARG A 370 -25.18 8.48 -13.34
N TRP A 371 -24.15 8.21 -14.09
CA TRP A 371 -22.92 7.55 -13.62
C TRP A 371 -23.17 6.26 -12.83
N PRO A 372 -23.74 5.20 -13.39
CA PRO A 372 -23.95 3.94 -12.69
C PRO A 372 -22.65 3.30 -12.21
N GLY A 373 -21.53 3.51 -12.89
CA GLY A 373 -20.18 3.11 -12.45
C GLY A 373 -19.44 4.19 -11.63
N ASN A 374 -20.15 5.26 -11.22
CA ASN A 374 -19.65 6.33 -10.36
C ASN A 374 -18.36 6.97 -10.88
N VAL A 375 -17.41 7.29 -9.99
CA VAL A 375 -16.13 7.95 -10.31
C VAL A 375 -15.26 7.09 -11.22
N ARG A 376 -15.34 5.76 -11.10
CA ARG A 376 -14.58 4.84 -11.98
C ARG A 376 -15.05 4.94 -13.44
N GLU A 377 -16.34 5.06 -13.67
CA GLU A 377 -16.90 5.28 -15.01
C GLU A 377 -16.52 6.64 -15.58
N LEU A 378 -16.60 7.70 -14.74
CA LEU A 378 -16.17 9.05 -15.11
C LEU A 378 -14.69 9.06 -15.51
N ASP A 379 -13.83 8.43 -14.71
CA ASP A 379 -12.40 8.30 -14.95
C ASP A 379 -12.09 7.65 -16.31
N HIS A 380 -12.67 6.47 -16.57
CA HIS A 380 -12.49 5.77 -17.85
C HIS A 380 -13.08 6.55 -19.04
N THR A 381 -14.20 7.24 -18.84
CA THR A 381 -14.83 8.06 -19.89
C THR A 381 -13.90 9.21 -20.29
N LEU A 382 -13.29 9.86 -19.32
CA LEU A 382 -12.36 10.97 -19.57
C LEU A 382 -11.02 10.48 -20.14
N GLU A 383 -10.50 9.35 -19.72
CA GLU A 383 -9.33 8.74 -20.34
C GLU A 383 -9.57 8.51 -21.85
N ARG A 384 -10.69 7.90 -22.19
CA ARG A 384 -11.10 7.68 -23.59
C ARG A 384 -11.29 9.00 -24.34
N ALA A 385 -11.96 9.99 -23.72
CA ALA A 385 -12.18 11.29 -24.35
C ALA A 385 -10.87 12.00 -24.71
N VAL A 386 -9.88 11.99 -23.80
CA VAL A 386 -8.55 12.55 -24.06
C VAL A 386 -7.86 11.85 -25.22
N LEU A 387 -7.99 10.54 -25.34
CA LEU A 387 -7.39 9.78 -26.46
C LEU A 387 -8.08 10.08 -27.81
N MET A 388 -9.41 10.26 -27.82
CA MET A 388 -10.23 10.47 -29.01
C MET A 388 -10.31 11.92 -29.45
N ALA A 389 -10.07 12.88 -28.57
CA ALA A 389 -10.17 14.30 -28.86
C ALA A 389 -9.31 14.71 -30.06
N ARG A 390 -9.90 15.43 -31.01
CA ARG A 390 -9.23 15.94 -32.21
C ARG A 390 -8.77 17.38 -32.06
N GLY A 391 -9.43 18.14 -31.19
CA GLY A 391 -9.17 19.55 -30.92
C GLY A 391 -8.44 19.79 -29.60
N ALA A 392 -8.33 21.09 -29.24
CA ALA A 392 -7.76 21.52 -27.96
C ALA A 392 -8.78 21.45 -26.79
N ARG A 393 -10.03 21.07 -27.07
CA ARG A 393 -11.09 20.91 -26.05
C ARG A 393 -11.83 19.60 -26.31
N ILE A 394 -12.33 19.01 -25.22
CA ILE A 394 -13.18 17.81 -25.29
C ILE A 394 -14.57 18.20 -25.75
N GLU A 395 -15.04 17.62 -26.83
CA GLU A 395 -16.39 17.78 -27.36
C GLU A 395 -17.33 16.69 -26.79
N ALA A 396 -18.66 16.92 -26.87
CA ALA A 396 -19.66 15.94 -26.42
C ALA A 396 -19.51 14.58 -27.14
N ALA A 397 -19.12 14.58 -28.41
CA ALA A 397 -18.88 13.37 -29.19
C ALA A 397 -17.71 12.53 -28.66
N ASP A 398 -16.66 13.16 -28.13
CA ASP A 398 -15.48 12.48 -27.59
C ASP A 398 -15.79 11.66 -26.33
N LEU A 399 -16.80 12.10 -25.55
CA LEU A 399 -17.23 11.41 -24.32
C LEU A 399 -17.87 10.05 -24.62
N GLY A 400 -18.50 9.89 -25.79
CA GLY A 400 -19.19 8.66 -26.18
C GLY A 400 -20.40 8.30 -25.30
N LEU A 401 -20.91 9.26 -24.50
CA LEU A 401 -22.08 9.06 -23.63
C LEU A 401 -23.40 9.07 -24.38
N GLN A 402 -23.43 9.67 -25.56
CA GLN A 402 -24.64 9.67 -26.41
C GLN A 402 -25.04 8.27 -26.88
N ALA A 403 -24.08 7.39 -27.13
CA ALA A 403 -24.37 6.00 -27.52
C ALA A 403 -25.02 5.20 -26.37
N ALA A 404 -24.63 5.45 -25.12
CA ALA A 404 -25.25 4.85 -23.93
C ALA A 404 -26.65 5.41 -23.65
N ARG A 405 -26.91 6.68 -23.99
CA ARG A 405 -28.24 7.30 -23.84
C ARG A 405 -29.25 6.72 -24.84
N ILE A 406 -28.82 6.40 -26.06
CA ILE A 406 -29.65 5.75 -27.08
C ILE A 406 -29.90 4.27 -26.71
N ALA A 407 -28.89 3.57 -26.16
CA ALA A 407 -29.04 2.18 -25.75
C ALA A 407 -29.93 2.00 -24.49
N ASN A 408 -30.04 3.04 -23.63
CA ASN A 408 -30.84 3.03 -22.39
C ASN A 408 -32.05 3.99 -22.41
N ALA A 409 -32.29 4.73 -23.50
CA ALA A 409 -33.56 5.39 -23.68
C ALA A 409 -34.65 4.30 -23.71
N PRO A 410 -35.72 4.39 -22.89
CA PRO A 410 -36.84 3.52 -23.09
C PRO A 410 -37.28 3.69 -24.55
N GLN A 411 -37.15 2.63 -25.35
CA GLN A 411 -37.69 2.63 -26.71
C GLN A 411 -39.11 3.16 -26.59
N THR A 412 -39.40 4.26 -27.25
CA THR A 412 -40.76 4.76 -27.29
C THR A 412 -41.63 3.65 -27.90
N LEU A 413 -42.84 3.47 -27.37
CA LEU A 413 -43.75 2.39 -27.82
C LEU A 413 -43.91 2.37 -29.35
N ASP A 414 -43.68 3.53 -30.00
CA ASP A 414 -43.80 3.72 -31.46
C ASP A 414 -42.60 3.11 -32.25
N GLU A 415 -41.49 2.83 -31.60
CA GLU A 415 -40.26 2.25 -32.22
C GLU A 415 -40.14 0.72 -31.98
N MET A 416 -41.04 0.15 -31.17
CA MET A 416 -41.00 -1.27 -30.80
C MET A 416 -41.84 -2.11 -31.74
N SER A 417 -41.37 -3.33 -32.01
CA SER A 417 -42.23 -4.31 -32.70
C SER A 417 -43.47 -4.66 -31.85
N LEU A 418 -44.59 -4.96 -32.47
CA LEU A 418 -45.82 -5.31 -31.77
C LEU A 418 -45.61 -6.45 -30.76
N GLU A 419 -44.76 -7.41 -31.08
CA GLU A 419 -44.41 -8.54 -30.20
C GLU A 419 -43.63 -8.08 -28.95
N ALA A 420 -42.69 -7.13 -29.08
CA ALA A 420 -41.94 -6.58 -27.96
C ALA A 420 -42.84 -5.76 -27.00
N VAL A 421 -43.74 -4.95 -27.57
CA VAL A 421 -44.75 -4.20 -26.78
C VAL A 421 -45.71 -5.15 -26.06
N GLU A 422 -46.16 -6.18 -26.74
CA GLU A 422 -47.05 -7.20 -26.16
C GLU A 422 -46.39 -7.95 -25.01
N SER A 423 -45.12 -8.35 -25.15
CA SER A 423 -44.31 -8.99 -24.08
C SER A 423 -44.19 -8.11 -22.83
N ILE A 424 -43.91 -6.81 -23.00
CA ILE A 424 -43.82 -5.85 -21.89
C ILE A 424 -45.18 -5.68 -21.20
N LEU A 425 -46.26 -5.58 -21.94
CA LEU A 425 -47.61 -5.44 -21.38
C LEU A 425 -48.03 -6.67 -20.60
N VAL A 426 -47.78 -7.88 -21.13
CA VAL A 426 -48.03 -9.14 -20.43
C VAL A 426 -47.26 -9.24 -19.12
N ARG A 427 -45.98 -8.93 -19.14
CA ARG A 427 -45.12 -8.94 -17.94
C ARG A 427 -45.60 -7.92 -16.88
N LYS A 428 -45.92 -6.69 -17.27
CA LYS A 428 -46.47 -5.67 -16.36
C LYS A 428 -47.81 -6.08 -15.76
N ALA A 429 -48.69 -6.68 -16.54
CA ALA A 429 -50.00 -7.14 -16.04
C ALA A 429 -49.82 -8.27 -15.02
N LEU A 430 -48.94 -9.24 -15.28
CA LEU A 430 -48.63 -10.33 -14.35
C LEU A 430 -48.01 -9.80 -13.03
N THR A 431 -47.10 -8.87 -13.11
CA THR A 431 -46.49 -8.24 -11.93
C THR A 431 -47.51 -7.48 -11.07
N ARG A 432 -48.42 -6.69 -11.73
CA ARG A 432 -49.48 -5.98 -11.02
C ARG A 432 -50.51 -6.91 -10.40
N ALA A 433 -50.80 -8.05 -11.04
CA ALA A 433 -51.71 -9.07 -10.54
C ALA A 433 -51.03 -10.07 -9.57
N SER A 434 -49.79 -9.81 -9.13
CA SER A 434 -49.02 -10.69 -8.24
C SER A 434 -49.00 -12.15 -8.69
N GLY A 435 -48.86 -12.36 -10.02
CA GLY A 435 -48.84 -13.68 -10.65
C GLY A 435 -50.23 -14.29 -10.92
N ASN A 436 -51.34 -13.62 -10.57
CA ASN A 436 -52.69 -14.13 -10.85
C ASN A 436 -53.04 -13.93 -12.32
N VAL A 437 -52.97 -15.03 -13.09
CA VAL A 437 -53.22 -15.04 -14.55
C VAL A 437 -54.64 -14.61 -14.90
N SER A 438 -55.64 -14.88 -14.07
CA SER A 438 -57.04 -14.50 -14.36
C SER A 438 -57.21 -12.98 -14.29
N HIS A 439 -56.70 -12.33 -13.24
CA HIS A 439 -56.77 -10.87 -13.10
C HIS A 439 -55.88 -10.16 -14.14
N ALA A 440 -54.71 -10.74 -14.49
CA ALA A 440 -53.85 -10.19 -15.52
C ALA A 440 -54.51 -10.28 -16.93
N ALA A 441 -55.23 -11.35 -17.23
CA ALA A 441 -55.96 -11.50 -18.48
C ALA A 441 -57.10 -10.48 -18.60
N GLU A 442 -57.89 -10.29 -17.55
CA GLU A 442 -58.95 -9.30 -17.47
C GLU A 442 -58.39 -7.86 -17.68
N ALA A 443 -57.27 -7.51 -17.01
CA ALA A 443 -56.62 -6.21 -17.16
C ALA A 443 -56.10 -5.94 -18.59
N LEU A 444 -55.79 -6.97 -19.35
CA LEU A 444 -55.31 -6.88 -20.73
C LEU A 444 -56.45 -7.06 -21.77
N GLY A 445 -57.70 -7.29 -21.34
CA GLY A 445 -58.80 -7.57 -22.24
C GLY A 445 -58.67 -8.89 -22.99
N LEU A 446 -57.96 -9.87 -22.44
CA LEU A 446 -57.67 -11.16 -23.03
C LEU A 446 -58.43 -12.30 -22.32
N SER A 447 -58.73 -13.36 -23.06
CA SER A 447 -59.18 -14.59 -22.42
C SER A 447 -57.99 -15.26 -21.67
N ARG A 448 -58.27 -15.97 -20.57
CA ARG A 448 -57.27 -16.69 -19.78
C ARG A 448 -56.38 -17.62 -20.63
N GLY A 449 -56.99 -18.35 -21.59
CA GLY A 449 -56.25 -19.22 -22.50
C GLY A 449 -55.35 -18.48 -23.50
N ALA A 450 -55.78 -17.25 -23.90
CA ALA A 450 -54.98 -16.40 -24.76
C ALA A 450 -53.76 -15.85 -24.02
N LEU A 451 -53.88 -15.54 -22.72
CA LEU A 451 -52.76 -15.08 -21.91
C LEU A 451 -51.76 -16.22 -21.64
N TYR A 452 -52.22 -17.46 -21.34
CA TYR A 452 -51.32 -18.60 -21.16
C TYR A 452 -50.45 -18.86 -22.39
N ARG A 453 -51.01 -18.81 -23.62
CA ARG A 453 -50.22 -18.96 -24.86
C ARG A 453 -49.16 -17.88 -25.04
N ARG A 454 -49.41 -16.66 -24.53
CA ARG A 454 -48.47 -15.55 -24.59
C ARG A 454 -47.36 -15.69 -23.53
N ILE A 455 -47.70 -16.14 -22.32
CA ILE A 455 -46.74 -16.46 -21.27
C ILE A 455 -45.76 -17.52 -21.77
N GLU A 456 -46.27 -18.60 -22.39
CA GLU A 456 -45.44 -19.65 -22.96
C GLU A 456 -44.61 -19.15 -24.15
N LYS A 457 -45.17 -18.34 -25.04
CA LYS A 457 -44.48 -17.75 -26.20
C LYS A 457 -43.32 -16.86 -25.79
N TYR A 458 -43.45 -16.08 -24.69
CA TYR A 458 -42.47 -15.10 -24.25
C TYR A 458 -41.58 -15.57 -23.08
N GLY A 459 -41.78 -16.82 -22.62
CA GLY A 459 -40.99 -17.38 -21.51
C GLY A 459 -41.16 -16.64 -20.18
N LEU A 460 -42.38 -16.16 -19.85
CA LEU A 460 -42.69 -15.33 -18.68
C LEU A 460 -43.28 -16.17 -17.53
#